data_6aea823958a7d80debcc1b2bf7025c25
#
_entry.id   6aea823958a7d80debcc1b2bf7025c25
#
_cell.length_a   1.000
_cell.length_b   1.000
_cell.length_c   1.000
_cell.angle_alpha   90.00
_cell.angle_beta   90.00
_cell.angle_gamma   90.00
#
_symmetry.space_group_name_H-M   'P 1'
#
loop_
_entity.id
_entity.type
_entity.pdbx_description
1 polymer ?
#
loop_
_entity_poly.entity_id
_entity_poly.type
_entity_poly.pdbx_seq_one_letter_code
_entity_poly.pdbx_strand_id
1 'polypeptide(L)'
;MLGEFELVVLLAVLRLGDEAYGGSILEEIARRTRRPVARGSVYITLDRLEAKGLLGSERGDPTPIRGGRAKRFFRLRPRGLRVLKRTLADLGRLQEGLAVLREGLMGA
;
A
#
# COMPACT_ATOMS: atom_id res chain seq x y z
N MET A 1 -9.74 12.04 4.10
CA MET A 1 -9.92 10.69 3.55
C MET A 1 -8.74 10.34 2.65
N LEU A 2 -8.34 9.08 2.62
CA LEU A 2 -7.24 8.65 1.79
C LEU A 2 -7.60 8.69 0.31
N GLY A 3 -6.63 9.09 -0.51
CA GLY A 3 -6.77 8.93 -1.95
C GLY A 3 -6.69 7.45 -2.34
N GLU A 4 -7.18 7.13 -3.54
CA GLU A 4 -7.22 5.75 -3.99
C GLU A 4 -5.84 5.09 -3.97
N PHE A 5 -4.83 5.75 -4.52
CA PHE A 5 -3.50 5.15 -4.57
C PHE A 5 -2.84 5.06 -3.20
N GLU A 6 -3.12 6.02 -2.32
CA GLU A 6 -2.67 5.93 -0.93
C GLU A 6 -3.24 4.69 -0.24
N LEU A 7 -4.53 4.44 -0.45
CA LEU A 7 -5.21 3.27 0.09
C LEU A 7 -4.57 1.97 -0.44
N VAL A 8 -4.32 1.92 -1.74
CA VAL A 8 -3.69 0.75 -2.39
C VAL A 8 -2.30 0.50 -1.81
N VAL A 9 -1.50 1.54 -1.64
CA VAL A 9 -0.14 1.41 -1.10
C VAL A 9 -0.17 0.93 0.35
N LEU A 10 -1.05 1.50 1.18
CA LEU A 10 -1.16 1.05 2.58
C LEU A 10 -1.56 -0.42 2.69
N LEU A 11 -2.49 -0.86 1.84
CA LEU A 11 -2.89 -2.26 1.82
C LEU A 11 -1.74 -3.17 1.40
N ALA A 12 -0.95 -2.76 0.40
CA ALA A 12 0.20 -3.53 -0.05
C ALA A 12 1.25 -3.65 1.05
N VAL A 13 1.53 -2.55 1.76
CA VAL A 13 2.47 -2.56 2.88
C VAL A 13 2.00 -3.54 3.96
N LEU A 14 0.72 -3.51 4.30
CA LEU A 14 0.17 -4.40 5.30
C LEU A 14 0.28 -5.87 4.89
N ARG A 15 0.00 -6.17 3.62
CA ARG A 15 0.10 -7.54 3.10
C ARG A 15 1.53 -8.09 3.15
N LEU A 16 2.51 -7.24 2.86
CA LEU A 16 3.91 -7.67 2.77
C LEU A 16 4.58 -7.80 4.13
N GLY A 17 4.03 -7.18 5.16
CA GLY A 17 4.61 -7.26 6.50
C GLY A 17 6.05 -6.77 6.52
N ASP A 18 6.96 -7.60 7.01
CA ASP A 18 8.37 -7.23 7.14
C ASP A 18 9.10 -7.14 5.80
N GLU A 19 8.46 -7.55 4.72
CA GLU A 19 9.06 -7.56 3.39
C GLU A 19 8.62 -6.39 2.52
N ALA A 20 8.10 -5.32 3.13
CA ALA A 20 7.57 -4.18 2.40
C ALA A 20 8.63 -3.13 2.11
N TYR A 21 9.18 -3.15 0.91
CA TYR A 21 10.07 -2.10 0.40
C TYR A 21 9.55 -1.66 -0.97
N GLY A 22 10.12 -0.58 -1.53
CA GLY A 22 9.58 0.00 -2.76
C GLY A 22 9.35 -1.01 -3.87
N GLY A 23 10.33 -1.86 -4.14
CA GLY A 23 10.23 -2.87 -5.20
C GLY A 23 9.16 -3.92 -4.93
N SER A 24 9.09 -4.46 -3.71
CA SER A 24 8.10 -5.48 -3.38
C SER A 24 6.69 -4.89 -3.36
N ILE A 25 6.55 -3.64 -2.92
CA ILE A 25 5.27 -2.95 -2.92
C ILE A 25 4.76 -2.78 -4.36
N LEU A 26 5.65 -2.31 -5.24
CA LEU A 26 5.34 -2.15 -6.66
C LEU A 26 4.85 -3.47 -7.27
N GLU A 27 5.60 -4.54 -7.05
CA GLU A 27 5.26 -5.86 -7.58
C GLU A 27 3.93 -6.37 -7.04
N GLU A 28 3.70 -6.19 -5.75
CA GLU A 28 2.47 -6.65 -5.11
C GLU A 28 1.25 -5.94 -5.69
N ILE A 29 1.33 -4.62 -5.86
CA ILE A 29 0.24 -3.85 -6.43
C ILE A 29 -0.03 -4.26 -7.87
N ALA A 30 1.02 -4.33 -8.69
CA ALA A 30 0.88 -4.68 -10.10
C ALA A 30 0.27 -6.07 -10.28
N ARG A 31 0.75 -7.03 -9.49
CA ARG A 31 0.27 -8.41 -9.59
C ARG A 31 -1.19 -8.55 -9.16
N ARG A 32 -1.56 -7.89 -8.07
CA ARG A 32 -2.91 -8.06 -7.53
C ARG A 32 -3.96 -7.23 -8.23
N THR A 33 -3.61 -6.05 -8.70
CA THR A 33 -4.58 -5.19 -9.39
C THR A 33 -4.57 -5.40 -10.89
N ARG A 34 -3.53 -6.06 -11.41
CA ARG A 34 -3.31 -6.26 -12.85
C ARG A 34 -3.28 -4.95 -13.61
N ARG A 35 -2.86 -3.88 -12.93
CA ARG A 35 -2.72 -2.55 -13.54
C ARG A 35 -1.25 -2.19 -13.62
N PRO A 36 -0.83 -1.50 -14.68
CA PRO A 36 0.52 -0.97 -14.72
C PRO A 36 0.69 0.06 -13.60
N VAL A 37 1.83 -0.01 -12.93
CA VAL A 37 2.13 0.87 -11.81
C VAL A 37 3.48 1.51 -12.04
N ALA A 38 3.52 2.84 -12.00
CA ALA A 38 4.77 3.57 -12.18
C ALA A 38 5.58 3.56 -10.88
N ARG A 39 6.87 3.23 -11.00
CA ARG A 39 7.77 3.20 -9.86
C ARG A 39 7.81 4.54 -9.12
N GLY A 40 7.88 5.63 -9.87
CA GLY A 40 7.89 6.97 -9.28
C GLY A 40 6.64 7.27 -8.45
N SER A 41 5.48 6.82 -8.92
CA SER A 41 4.23 7.01 -8.19
C SER A 41 4.24 6.31 -6.85
N VAL A 42 4.81 5.10 -6.80
CA VAL A 42 4.93 4.35 -5.55
C VAL A 42 5.82 5.11 -4.57
N TYR A 43 7.00 5.54 -5.01
CA TYR A 43 7.94 6.22 -4.11
C TYR A 43 7.41 7.56 -3.62
N ILE A 44 6.78 8.34 -4.50
CA ILE A 44 6.19 9.62 -4.10
C ILE A 44 5.10 9.39 -3.06
N THR A 45 4.27 8.37 -3.26
CA THR A 45 3.19 8.06 -2.33
C THR A 45 3.72 7.57 -0.99
N LEU A 46 4.76 6.72 -1.00
CA LEU A 46 5.40 6.27 0.24
C LEU A 46 5.95 7.44 1.04
N ASP A 47 6.62 8.37 0.39
CA ASP A 47 7.16 9.56 1.06
C ASP A 47 6.04 10.41 1.64
N ARG A 48 4.96 10.58 0.89
CA ARG A 48 3.80 11.34 1.36
C ARG A 48 3.15 10.71 2.58
N LEU A 49 2.97 9.40 2.55
CA LEU A 49 2.37 8.67 3.66
C LEU A 49 3.25 8.72 4.91
N GLU A 50 4.55 8.64 4.73
CA GLU A 50 5.48 8.79 5.84
C GLU A 50 5.44 10.19 6.42
N ALA A 51 5.40 11.22 5.56
CA ALA A 51 5.29 12.60 6.00
C ALA A 51 4.01 12.86 6.79
N LYS A 52 2.93 12.16 6.44
CA LYS A 52 1.65 12.24 7.18
C LYS A 52 1.64 11.45 8.48
N GLY A 53 2.70 10.71 8.77
CA GLY A 53 2.78 9.89 9.97
C GLY A 53 1.98 8.59 9.90
N LEU A 54 1.60 8.15 8.71
CA LEU A 54 0.84 6.92 8.51
C LEU A 54 1.74 5.71 8.32
N LEU A 55 2.94 5.93 7.77
CA LEU A 55 3.97 4.91 7.61
C LEU A 55 5.22 5.31 8.37
N GLY A 56 5.95 4.33 8.85
CA GLY A 56 7.32 4.49 9.30
C GLY A 56 8.23 3.72 8.36
N SER A 57 9.51 4.08 8.36
CA SER A 57 10.49 3.34 7.56
C SER A 57 11.81 3.23 8.29
N GLU A 58 12.57 2.22 7.90
CA GLU A 58 13.94 2.04 8.37
C GLU A 58 14.75 1.35 7.29
N ARG A 59 16.04 1.61 7.28
CA ARG A 59 16.93 0.95 6.34
C ARG A 59 17.29 -0.42 6.88
N GLY A 60 17.20 -1.39 5.99
CA GLY A 60 17.73 -2.71 6.27
C GLY A 60 19.24 -2.71 6.11
N ASP A 61 19.87 -3.83 6.42
CA ASP A 61 21.30 -3.97 6.24
C ASP A 61 21.66 -3.94 4.75
N PRO A 62 22.74 -3.24 4.37
CA PRO A 62 23.18 -3.28 2.97
C PRO A 62 23.60 -4.70 2.61
N THR A 63 23.21 -5.12 1.41
CA THR A 63 23.66 -6.43 0.93
C THR A 63 25.12 -6.31 0.49
N PRO A 64 25.95 -7.32 0.75
CA PRO A 64 27.34 -7.30 0.31
C PRO A 64 27.51 -7.50 -1.19
N ILE A 65 26.44 -7.70 -1.92
CA ILE A 65 26.45 -8.00 -3.34
C ILE A 65 25.97 -6.78 -4.12
N ARG A 66 26.62 -6.44 -5.22
CA ARG A 66 26.21 -5.41 -6.17
C ARG A 66 26.15 -3.99 -5.59
N GLY A 67 27.16 -3.61 -4.85
CA GLY A 67 27.25 -2.26 -4.33
C GLY A 67 26.31 -1.97 -3.18
N GLY A 68 25.50 -2.95 -2.79
CA GLY A 68 24.87 -3.00 -1.49
C GLY A 68 24.05 -1.83 -1.01
N ARG A 69 23.18 -1.25 -1.84
CA ARG A 69 22.24 -0.27 -1.30
C ARG A 69 21.30 -0.92 -0.31
N ALA A 70 21.25 -0.36 0.89
CA ALA A 70 20.29 -0.81 1.87
C ALA A 70 18.87 -0.55 1.36
N LYS A 71 18.00 -1.55 1.49
CA LYS A 71 16.59 -1.37 1.18
C LYS A 71 15.94 -0.60 2.31
N ARG A 72 14.97 0.23 1.96
CA ARG A 72 14.18 0.96 2.92
C ARG A 72 12.86 0.23 3.12
N PHE A 73 12.66 -0.32 4.32
CA PHE A 73 11.48 -1.10 4.64
C PHE A 73 10.44 -0.21 5.33
N PHE A 74 9.18 -0.42 4.98
CA PHE A 74 8.07 0.38 5.45
C PHE A 74 7.13 -0.46 6.31
N ARG A 75 6.48 0.20 7.25
CA ARG A 75 5.46 -0.44 8.08
C ARG A 75 4.37 0.57 8.41
N LEU A 76 3.15 0.08 8.63
CA LEU A 76 2.09 0.96 9.10
C LEU A 76 2.37 1.38 10.53
N ARG A 77 2.22 2.68 10.77
CA ARG A 77 2.20 3.17 12.13
C ARG A 77 0.79 2.97 12.71
N PRO A 78 0.62 3.02 14.05
CA PRO A 78 -0.72 2.89 14.62
C PRO A 78 -1.74 3.84 14.01
N ARG A 79 -1.34 5.08 13.73
CA ARG A 79 -2.22 6.04 13.06
C ARG A 79 -2.59 5.59 11.66
N GLY A 80 -1.64 5.03 10.92
CA GLY A 80 -1.89 4.51 9.58
C GLY A 80 -2.91 3.39 9.59
N LEU A 81 -2.80 2.48 10.55
CA LEU A 81 -3.76 1.38 10.68
C LEU A 81 -5.15 1.91 11.02
N ARG A 82 -5.25 2.90 11.92
CA ARG A 82 -6.55 3.49 12.27
C ARG A 82 -7.20 4.16 11.07
N VAL A 83 -6.42 4.94 10.32
CA VAL A 83 -6.94 5.64 9.13
C VAL A 83 -7.37 4.64 8.06
N LEU A 84 -6.59 3.57 7.86
CA LEU A 84 -6.91 2.53 6.91
C LEU A 84 -8.22 1.82 7.29
N LYS A 85 -8.34 1.40 8.54
CA LYS A 85 -9.55 0.74 9.03
C LYS A 85 -10.79 1.62 8.85
N ARG A 86 -10.66 2.90 9.19
CA ARG A 86 -11.77 3.85 9.08
C ARG A 86 -12.19 4.04 7.62
N THR A 87 -11.21 4.21 6.74
CA THR A 87 -11.49 4.39 5.32
C THR A 87 -12.21 3.17 4.75
N LEU A 88 -11.73 1.97 5.06
CA LEU A 88 -12.36 0.75 4.57
C LEU A 88 -13.77 0.57 5.15
N ALA A 89 -13.96 0.91 6.41
CA ALA A 89 -15.29 0.82 7.04
C ALA A 89 -16.27 1.80 6.37
N ASP A 90 -15.82 3.02 6.10
CA ASP A 90 -16.66 4.02 5.44
C ASP A 90 -17.05 3.56 4.04
N LEU A 91 -16.08 3.05 3.27
CA LEU A 91 -16.35 2.53 1.94
C LEU A 91 -17.29 1.33 1.99
N GLY A 92 -17.11 0.45 2.97
CA GLY A 92 -17.99 -0.70 3.16
C GLY A 92 -19.44 -0.29 3.43
N ARG A 93 -19.63 0.72 4.27
CA ARG A 93 -20.98 1.22 4.57
C ARG A 93 -21.65 1.82 3.34
N LEU A 94 -20.89 2.52 2.51
CA LEU A 94 -21.41 3.08 1.27
C LEU A 94 -21.79 2.01 0.26
N GLN A 95 -21.11 0.87 0.32
CA GLN A 95 -21.39 -0.24 -0.59
C GLN A 95 -22.52 -1.14 -0.14
N GLU A 96 -22.94 -1.03 1.12
CA GLU A 96 -24.00 -1.88 1.66
C GLU A 96 -25.27 -1.74 0.83
N GLY A 97 -25.90 -2.88 0.52
CA GLY A 97 -27.13 -2.91 -0.24
C GLY A 97 -26.98 -2.72 -1.74
N LEU A 98 -25.76 -2.50 -2.22
CA LEU A 98 -25.52 -2.31 -3.65
C LEU A 98 -25.09 -3.63 -4.31
N ALA A 99 -26.05 -4.53 -4.51
CA ALA A 99 -25.79 -5.85 -5.08
C ALA A 99 -25.12 -5.77 -6.45
N VAL A 100 -25.38 -4.71 -7.20
CA VAL A 100 -24.79 -4.52 -8.54
C VAL A 100 -23.26 -4.51 -8.49
N LEU A 101 -22.65 -4.07 -7.40
CA LEU A 101 -21.20 -4.05 -7.28
C LEU A 101 -20.63 -5.48 -7.19
N ARG A 102 -21.32 -6.35 -6.45
CA ARG A 102 -20.90 -7.75 -6.35
C ARG A 102 -21.14 -8.50 -7.64
N GLU A 103 -22.26 -8.24 -8.29
CA GLU A 103 -22.55 -8.85 -9.59
C GLU A 103 -21.47 -8.52 -10.61
N GLY A 104 -21.03 -7.26 -10.64
CA GLY A 104 -19.96 -6.86 -11.53
C GLY A 104 -18.66 -7.57 -11.26
N LEU A 105 -18.32 -7.80 -9.99
CA LEU A 105 -17.11 -8.51 -9.62
C LEU A 105 -17.19 -9.99 -9.98
N MET A 106 -18.36 -10.60 -9.87
CA MET A 106 -18.55 -12.01 -10.13
C MET A 106 -18.81 -12.32 -11.58
N GLY A 107 -19.37 -11.38 -12.31
CA GLY A 107 -19.70 -11.55 -13.73
C GLY A 107 -18.58 -11.23 -14.69
N ALA A 108 -17.50 -10.69 -14.19
CA ALA A 108 -16.39 -10.26 -15.04
C ALA A 108 -15.59 -11.43 -15.58
#